data_fb48f98d24c989f38191e2317ec22fdd
#
_entry.id   fb48f98d24c989f38191e2317ec22fdd
#
_cell.length_a   1.000
_cell.length_b   1.000
_cell.length_c   1.000
_cell.angle_alpha   90.00
_cell.angle_beta   90.00
_cell.angle_gamma   90.00
#
_symmetry.space_group_name_H-M   'P 1'
#
loop_
_entity.id
_entity.type
_entity.pdbx_description
1 polymer ?
#
loop_
_entity_poly.entity_id
_entity_poly.type
_entity_poly.pdbx_seq_one_letter_code
_entity_poly.pdbx_strand_id
1 'polypeptide(L)'
;MVFNKYILLLLFILKAIIPVFSQPAPAAVENINYLMTFGGNALTSWGDDDFCQIFYCIIPPSQTGPVYIRVYDPDTGGDLDEVKGEFNTIVNFSIYGGKDCWSDTTAQVLNKTENFKNGYLLASKSFGIDPKYDKKWYTFGPFNPSEGKNVGKLGGRLLKIIAQGISGDDGNIYKYFLSTSPVENIAVEGGNWFTYKYHFRFSDDQKQVCQIYPFVDDKTISIQVSNFDWDNDGIIRIFSVAKNGILCNVSGEDDWVKREFPIVSEEKNSTIEIQFIKNQTLLVRNNNVVVIVRNQYGVSLPFYVVPIGGVPVYSPKIRMK
;
A
#
# COMPACT_ATOMS: atom_id res chain seq x y z
N MET A 1 -51.67 -5.14 12.85
CA MET A 1 -50.83 -4.30 11.98
C MET A 1 -49.57 -3.76 12.69
N VAL A 2 -49.04 -4.44 13.70
CA VAL A 2 -47.86 -4.06 14.49
C VAL A 2 -46.62 -4.95 14.17
N PHE A 3 -46.88 -6.15 13.60
CA PHE A 3 -45.82 -7.14 13.34
C PHE A 3 -44.84 -6.74 12.19
N ASN A 4 -45.26 -5.88 11.28
CA ASN A 4 -44.43 -5.52 10.12
C ASN A 4 -43.33 -4.43 10.40
N LYS A 5 -43.44 -3.64 11.48
CA LYS A 5 -42.47 -2.60 11.79
C LYS A 5 -41.18 -3.17 12.42
N TYR A 6 -41.30 -4.23 13.18
CA TYR A 6 -40.11 -4.85 13.85
C TYR A 6 -39.31 -5.72 12.90
N ILE A 7 -39.93 -6.32 11.89
CA ILE A 7 -39.24 -7.07 10.84
C ILE A 7 -38.42 -6.14 9.95
N LEU A 8 -38.94 -4.93 9.64
CA LEU A 8 -38.19 -3.92 8.89
C LEU A 8 -37.02 -3.34 9.68
N LEU A 9 -37.16 -3.19 11.01
CA LEU A 9 -36.08 -2.73 11.89
C LEU A 9 -34.99 -3.80 12.05
N LEU A 10 -35.36 -5.08 12.13
CA LEU A 10 -34.40 -6.19 12.18
C LEU A 10 -33.62 -6.34 10.88
N LEU A 11 -34.25 -6.10 9.71
CA LEU A 11 -33.58 -6.10 8.41
C LEU A 11 -32.66 -4.91 8.21
N PHE A 12 -32.88 -3.78 8.90
CA PHE A 12 -31.98 -2.61 8.85
C PHE A 12 -30.76 -2.77 9.75
N ILE A 13 -30.88 -3.52 10.86
CA ILE A 13 -29.76 -3.80 11.77
C ILE A 13 -28.83 -4.88 11.21
N LEU A 14 -29.29 -5.76 10.32
CA LEU A 14 -28.45 -6.76 9.65
C LEU A 14 -27.56 -6.20 8.53
N LYS A 15 -27.64 -4.91 8.21
CA LYS A 15 -26.83 -4.29 7.14
C LYS A 15 -25.48 -3.70 7.59
N ALA A 16 -25.05 -3.88 8.82
CA ALA A 16 -23.95 -3.08 9.36
C ALA A 16 -22.81 -3.84 10.05
N ILE A 17 -22.62 -5.12 9.77
CA ILE A 17 -21.38 -5.78 10.21
C ILE A 17 -20.85 -6.56 9.01
N ILE A 18 -20.21 -5.85 8.09
CA ILE A 18 -19.25 -6.48 7.19
C ILE A 18 -17.99 -6.63 8.06
N PRO A 19 -17.59 -7.85 8.41
CA PRO A 19 -16.32 -8.03 9.12
C PRO A 19 -15.21 -7.51 8.20
N VAL A 20 -14.51 -6.48 8.63
CA VAL A 20 -13.32 -5.99 7.95
C VAL A 20 -12.22 -6.98 8.27
N PHE A 21 -12.06 -7.98 7.42
CA PHE A 21 -10.95 -8.90 7.49
C PHE A 21 -9.66 -8.17 7.08
N SER A 22 -8.56 -8.50 7.72
CA SER A 22 -7.23 -8.11 7.24
C SER A 22 -7.10 -8.60 5.80
N GLN A 23 -6.77 -7.67 4.92
CA GLN A 23 -6.59 -7.97 3.50
C GLN A 23 -5.10 -8.25 3.23
N PRO A 24 -4.76 -8.95 2.12
CA PRO A 24 -3.41 -8.91 1.61
C PRO A 24 -3.01 -7.46 1.28
N ALA A 25 -1.72 -7.17 1.26
CA ALA A 25 -1.18 -5.95 0.69
C ALA A 25 -0.38 -6.30 -0.58
N PRO A 26 -0.86 -5.91 -1.77
CA PRO A 26 -2.06 -5.11 -2.09
C PRO A 26 -3.37 -5.86 -1.83
N ALA A 27 -4.45 -5.12 -1.52
CA ALA A 27 -5.78 -5.71 -1.36
C ALA A 27 -6.52 -5.84 -2.70
N ALA A 28 -7.53 -6.72 -2.72
CA ALA A 28 -8.35 -6.91 -3.92
C ALA A 28 -9.02 -5.62 -4.41
N VAL A 29 -9.40 -4.72 -3.49
CA VAL A 29 -10.03 -3.43 -3.83
C VAL A 29 -9.07 -2.49 -4.57
N GLU A 30 -7.76 -2.69 -4.47
CA GLU A 30 -6.74 -1.88 -5.15
C GLU A 30 -6.52 -2.32 -6.60
N ASN A 31 -6.92 -3.54 -6.96
CA ASN A 31 -6.67 -4.10 -8.28
C ASN A 31 -5.18 -4.09 -8.67
N ILE A 32 -4.30 -4.13 -7.70
CA ILE A 32 -2.85 -4.21 -7.85
C ILE A 32 -2.44 -5.65 -7.63
N ASN A 33 -1.73 -6.25 -8.58
CA ASN A 33 -1.34 -7.64 -8.47
C ASN A 33 -0.17 -7.82 -7.51
N TYR A 34 0.83 -6.95 -7.57
CA TYR A 34 2.08 -7.10 -6.84
C TYR A 34 2.68 -5.77 -6.41
N LEU A 35 3.33 -5.77 -5.26
CA LEU A 35 4.35 -4.80 -4.88
C LEU A 35 5.63 -5.11 -5.66
N MET A 36 6.53 -4.14 -5.74
CA MET A 36 7.77 -4.25 -6.50
C MET A 36 8.94 -3.65 -5.74
N THR A 37 10.10 -4.26 -5.82
CA THR A 37 11.37 -3.69 -5.35
C THR A 37 12.51 -4.25 -6.21
N PHE A 38 13.32 -3.36 -6.78
CA PHE A 38 14.49 -3.76 -7.54
C PHE A 38 15.72 -4.00 -6.66
N GLY A 39 16.68 -4.72 -7.19
CA GLY A 39 18.01 -4.86 -6.61
C GLY A 39 18.71 -3.51 -6.54
N GLY A 40 19.61 -3.35 -5.55
CA GLY A 40 20.25 -2.06 -5.25
C GLY A 40 21.20 -1.50 -6.33
N ASN A 41 21.44 -2.25 -7.42
CA ASN A 41 22.24 -1.83 -8.57
C ASN A 41 21.39 -1.55 -9.82
N ALA A 42 20.06 -1.67 -9.72
CA ALA A 42 19.16 -1.41 -10.83
C ALA A 42 19.20 0.06 -11.30
N LEU A 43 18.72 0.30 -12.50
CA LEU A 43 18.48 1.66 -12.96
C LEU A 43 17.15 2.17 -12.39
N THR A 44 17.09 3.42 -11.99
CA THR A 44 15.86 4.06 -11.52
C THR A 44 14.78 4.11 -12.59
N SER A 45 15.19 4.19 -13.86
CA SER A 45 14.33 4.14 -15.04
C SER A 45 13.61 2.78 -15.27
N TRP A 46 13.74 1.85 -14.35
CA TRP A 46 12.93 0.63 -14.32
C TRP A 46 11.77 0.72 -13.32
N GLY A 47 11.51 1.91 -12.80
CA GLY A 47 10.35 2.23 -11.98
C GLY A 47 10.56 2.08 -10.48
N ASP A 48 11.80 2.13 -9.99
CA ASP A 48 12.10 2.14 -8.56
C ASP A 48 13.09 3.24 -8.21
N ASP A 49 12.63 4.25 -7.47
CA ASP A 49 13.42 5.44 -7.17
C ASP A 49 14.47 5.23 -6.07
N ASP A 50 14.37 4.17 -5.26
CA ASP A 50 15.23 3.96 -4.12
C ASP A 50 15.46 2.52 -3.66
N PHE A 51 14.96 1.55 -4.38
CA PHE A 51 15.14 0.11 -4.11
C PHE A 51 14.73 -0.29 -2.69
N CYS A 52 13.71 0.41 -2.16
CA CYS A 52 13.24 0.20 -0.79
C CYS A 52 11.76 0.51 -0.67
N GLN A 53 11.01 -0.43 -0.10
CA GLN A 53 9.60 -0.23 0.19
C GLN A 53 9.29 -0.55 1.65
N ILE A 54 8.55 0.36 2.31
CA ILE A 54 8.21 0.25 3.73
C ILE A 54 6.70 0.18 3.86
N PHE A 55 6.22 -0.89 4.50
CA PHE A 55 4.83 -1.02 4.92
C PHE A 55 4.71 -1.11 6.43
N TYR A 56 3.59 -0.69 6.92
CA TYR A 56 3.19 -0.80 8.33
C TYR A 56 1.93 -1.65 8.42
N CYS A 57 1.95 -2.68 9.25
CA CYS A 57 0.74 -3.42 9.57
C CYS A 57 0.15 -2.95 10.90
N ILE A 58 -1.15 -2.73 10.91
CA ILE A 58 -1.93 -2.37 12.09
C ILE A 58 -2.53 -3.65 12.65
N ILE A 59 -2.19 -3.98 13.89
CA ILE A 59 -2.75 -5.09 14.64
C ILE A 59 -3.77 -4.49 15.60
N PRO A 60 -5.06 -4.81 15.49
CA PRO A 60 -6.10 -4.24 16.34
C PRO A 60 -5.95 -4.71 17.80
N PRO A 61 -6.45 -3.95 18.79
CA PRO A 61 -6.34 -4.31 20.21
C PRO A 61 -7.07 -5.62 20.57
N SER A 62 -8.04 -6.03 19.77
CA SER A 62 -8.76 -7.30 19.92
C SER A 62 -7.88 -8.53 19.64
N GLN A 63 -6.81 -8.36 18.84
CA GLN A 63 -5.87 -9.44 18.55
C GLN A 63 -4.87 -9.58 19.70
N THR A 64 -5.06 -10.59 20.53
CA THR A 64 -4.20 -10.90 21.69
C THR A 64 -3.24 -12.06 21.45
N GLY A 65 -3.61 -12.96 20.56
CA GLY A 65 -2.76 -14.09 20.15
C GLY A 65 -1.67 -13.66 19.17
N PRO A 66 -0.68 -14.55 18.92
CA PRO A 66 0.42 -14.25 18.02
C PRO A 66 -0.08 -13.97 16.60
N VAL A 67 0.68 -13.15 15.87
CA VAL A 67 0.47 -12.85 14.45
C VAL A 67 1.70 -13.23 13.64
N TYR A 68 1.49 -13.41 12.35
CA TYR A 68 2.51 -13.76 11.38
C TYR A 68 2.44 -12.79 10.21
N ILE A 69 3.60 -12.35 9.74
CA ILE A 69 3.72 -11.61 8.49
C ILE A 69 4.19 -12.58 7.42
N ARG A 70 3.36 -12.78 6.42
CA ARG A 70 3.67 -13.68 5.31
C ARG A 70 3.99 -12.87 4.07
N VAL A 71 5.02 -13.31 3.35
CA VAL A 71 5.47 -12.72 2.09
C VAL A 71 5.30 -13.78 1.01
N TYR A 72 4.56 -13.46 -0.03
CA TYR A 72 4.40 -14.28 -1.22
C TYR A 72 5.51 -13.97 -2.19
N ASP A 73 6.14 -15.00 -2.77
CA ASP A 73 7.18 -14.87 -3.78
C ASP A 73 8.36 -13.99 -3.31
N PRO A 74 8.98 -14.30 -2.17
CA PRO A 74 10.01 -13.43 -1.61
C PRO A 74 11.38 -13.57 -2.28
N ASP A 75 11.63 -14.67 -3.01
CA ASP A 75 12.88 -14.89 -3.73
C ASP A 75 12.91 -14.09 -5.04
N THR A 76 14.06 -14.06 -5.67
CA THR A 76 14.25 -13.41 -6.97
C THR A 76 14.47 -14.45 -8.02
N GLY A 77 13.61 -14.45 -9.04
CA GLY A 77 13.66 -15.47 -10.09
C GLY A 77 12.28 -15.92 -10.55
N GLY A 78 12.25 -17.07 -11.24
CA GLY A 78 10.99 -17.64 -11.72
C GLY A 78 10.36 -16.86 -12.88
N ASP A 79 9.03 -17.00 -13.04
CA ASP A 79 8.31 -16.46 -14.19
C ASP A 79 7.64 -15.10 -13.90
N LEU A 80 7.60 -14.69 -12.63
CA LEU A 80 6.87 -13.48 -12.23
C LEU A 80 7.78 -12.27 -12.11
N ASP A 81 9.01 -12.48 -11.69
CA ASP A 81 9.99 -11.42 -11.50
C ASP A 81 10.52 -10.86 -12.81
N GLU A 82 11.05 -9.65 -12.73
CA GLU A 82 11.68 -9.01 -13.88
C GLU A 82 13.17 -9.26 -13.92
N VAL A 83 13.57 -10.12 -14.84
CA VAL A 83 14.99 -10.48 -15.03
C VAL A 83 15.68 -9.45 -15.90
N LYS A 84 16.81 -8.94 -15.43
CA LYS A 84 17.73 -8.08 -16.20
C LYS A 84 19.04 -8.82 -16.43
N GLY A 85 19.10 -9.61 -17.50
CA GLY A 85 20.25 -10.45 -17.81
C GLY A 85 20.20 -11.81 -17.08
N GLU A 86 21.19 -12.08 -16.22
CA GLU A 86 21.19 -13.26 -15.34
C GLU A 86 20.71 -12.85 -13.95
N PHE A 87 19.95 -13.70 -13.29
CA PHE A 87 19.51 -13.44 -11.91
C PHE A 87 20.69 -13.24 -10.96
N ASN A 88 20.77 -12.09 -10.36
CA ASN A 88 21.83 -11.73 -9.42
C ASN A 88 21.34 -10.93 -8.20
N THR A 89 20.04 -10.68 -8.11
CA THR A 89 19.44 -9.82 -7.11
C THR A 89 19.28 -10.52 -5.77
N ILE A 90 19.58 -9.78 -4.71
CA ILE A 90 19.28 -10.14 -3.32
C ILE A 90 18.35 -9.07 -2.75
N VAL A 91 17.17 -9.48 -2.31
CA VAL A 91 16.23 -8.63 -1.57
C VAL A 91 16.18 -9.08 -0.10
N ASN A 92 16.24 -8.13 0.81
CA ASN A 92 16.10 -8.38 2.25
C ASN A 92 14.72 -7.92 2.73
N PHE A 93 14.00 -8.81 3.42
CA PHE A 93 12.80 -8.49 4.17
C PHE A 93 13.15 -8.44 5.65
N SER A 94 12.82 -7.32 6.32
CA SER A 94 13.09 -7.13 7.74
C SER A 94 11.88 -6.55 8.46
N ILE A 95 11.57 -7.11 9.64
CA ILE A 95 10.43 -6.72 10.46
C ILE A 95 10.91 -6.04 11.72
N TYR A 96 10.35 -4.87 12.03
CA TYR A 96 10.69 -4.06 13.20
C TYR A 96 9.46 -3.81 14.06
N GLY A 97 9.68 -3.78 15.38
CA GLY A 97 8.70 -3.42 16.39
C GLY A 97 9.23 -2.39 17.39
N GLY A 98 8.57 -2.27 18.53
CA GLY A 98 8.94 -1.37 19.62
C GLY A 98 8.58 0.10 19.36
N LYS A 99 8.83 0.96 20.38
CA LYS A 99 8.32 2.35 20.38
C LYS A 99 8.86 3.22 19.24
N ASP A 100 10.02 2.90 18.70
CA ASP A 100 10.71 3.72 17.70
C ASP A 100 10.50 3.20 16.26
N CYS A 101 9.76 2.09 16.07
CA CYS A 101 9.54 1.56 14.71
C CYS A 101 8.70 2.47 13.82
N TRP A 102 7.99 3.43 14.40
CA TRP A 102 7.20 4.43 13.70
C TRP A 102 7.12 5.73 14.52
N SER A 103 7.17 6.88 13.86
CA SER A 103 6.83 8.19 14.43
C SER A 103 6.21 9.07 13.37
N ASP A 104 5.42 10.06 13.76
CA ASP A 104 4.82 11.02 12.83
C ASP A 104 5.85 11.77 11.99
N THR A 105 7.01 12.05 12.57
CA THR A 105 8.05 12.83 11.89
C THR A 105 8.96 11.97 11.01
N THR A 106 9.34 10.78 11.46
CA THR A 106 10.31 9.95 10.72
C THR A 106 9.67 9.07 9.66
N ALA A 107 8.45 8.59 9.89
CA ALA A 107 7.77 7.72 8.91
C ALA A 107 7.23 8.51 7.71
N GLN A 108 6.93 9.80 7.90
CA GLN A 108 6.40 10.68 6.86
C GLN A 108 7.50 11.39 6.05
N VAL A 109 8.74 11.37 6.52
CA VAL A 109 9.90 11.85 5.77
C VAL A 109 10.50 10.66 5.03
N LEU A 110 10.26 10.62 3.73
CA LEU A 110 10.77 9.59 2.83
C LEU A 110 12.24 9.90 2.49
N ASN A 111 13.14 9.72 3.47
CA ASN A 111 14.55 9.90 3.26
C ASN A 111 15.28 8.55 3.44
N LYS A 112 15.98 8.12 2.40
CA LYS A 112 16.75 6.87 2.36
C LYS A 112 17.80 6.73 3.46
N THR A 113 18.37 7.83 3.90
CA THR A 113 19.64 7.79 4.64
C THR A 113 19.47 7.72 6.13
N GLU A 114 18.29 8.05 6.67
CA GLU A 114 18.13 8.17 8.11
C GLU A 114 16.83 7.50 8.60
N ASN A 115 16.97 6.63 9.59
CA ASN A 115 15.90 6.14 10.46
C ASN A 115 14.85 5.16 9.88
N PHE A 116 14.95 4.72 8.62
CA PHE A 116 13.98 3.72 8.15
C PHE A 116 14.08 2.38 8.88
N LYS A 117 15.26 2.03 9.42
CA LYS A 117 15.51 0.84 10.27
C LYS A 117 15.31 1.08 11.77
N ASN A 118 14.69 2.19 12.16
CA ASN A 118 14.39 2.44 13.57
C ASN A 118 13.40 1.42 14.15
N GLY A 119 13.55 1.18 15.46
CA GLY A 119 12.83 0.16 16.20
C GLY A 119 13.69 -1.04 16.52
N TYR A 120 13.09 -2.06 17.12
CA TYR A 120 13.76 -3.32 17.40
C TYR A 120 13.58 -4.27 16.20
N LEU A 121 14.69 -4.81 15.69
CA LEU A 121 14.64 -5.84 14.65
C LEU A 121 14.08 -7.12 15.28
N LEU A 122 12.92 -7.56 14.82
CA LEU A 122 12.25 -8.78 15.28
C LEU A 122 12.59 -9.99 14.41
N ALA A 123 12.69 -9.78 13.10
CA ALA A 123 13.08 -10.81 12.15
C ALA A 123 13.68 -10.18 10.90
N SER A 124 14.57 -10.90 10.24
CA SER A 124 15.13 -10.52 8.94
C SER A 124 15.53 -11.76 8.15
N LYS A 125 15.33 -11.69 6.83
CA LYS A 125 15.82 -12.71 5.90
C LYS A 125 16.06 -12.10 4.53
N SER A 126 17.22 -12.44 3.96
CA SER A 126 17.53 -12.16 2.55
C SER A 126 17.18 -13.33 1.69
N PHE A 127 16.69 -13.01 0.49
CA PHE A 127 16.36 -13.96 -0.55
C PHE A 127 17.12 -13.58 -1.81
N GLY A 128 17.67 -14.55 -2.47
CA GLY A 128 18.18 -14.52 -3.83
C GLY A 128 17.42 -15.53 -4.65
N ILE A 129 18.07 -16.17 -5.63
CA ILE A 129 17.48 -17.28 -6.39
C ILE A 129 17.26 -18.45 -5.46
N ASP A 130 16.02 -18.75 -5.17
CA ASP A 130 15.65 -19.92 -4.36
C ASP A 130 14.29 -20.49 -4.84
N PRO A 131 14.27 -21.39 -5.84
CA PRO A 131 13.03 -21.96 -6.41
C PRO A 131 12.10 -22.61 -5.38
N LYS A 132 12.58 -22.81 -4.17
CA LYS A 132 11.76 -23.28 -3.05
C LYS A 132 10.68 -22.27 -2.66
N TYR A 133 10.92 -20.99 -2.90
CA TYR A 133 9.99 -19.91 -2.54
C TYR A 133 9.29 -19.29 -3.75
N ASP A 134 9.69 -19.62 -4.98
CA ASP A 134 9.00 -19.17 -6.19
C ASP A 134 7.50 -19.48 -6.11
N LYS A 135 6.67 -18.44 -6.23
CA LYS A 135 5.20 -18.48 -6.11
C LYS A 135 4.68 -19.10 -4.80
N LYS A 136 5.43 -19.00 -3.72
CA LYS A 136 5.07 -19.55 -2.41
C LYS A 136 5.14 -18.51 -1.31
N TRP A 137 4.45 -18.81 -0.23
CA TRP A 137 4.46 -17.98 0.97
C TRP A 137 5.63 -18.33 1.88
N TYR A 138 6.44 -17.35 2.24
CA TYR A 138 7.34 -17.40 3.38
C TYR A 138 6.68 -16.74 4.59
N THR A 139 6.91 -17.25 5.79
CA THR A 139 6.27 -16.79 7.01
C THR A 139 7.30 -16.31 8.03
N PHE A 140 7.18 -15.07 8.45
CA PHE A 140 7.90 -14.50 9.60
C PHE A 140 7.02 -14.55 10.85
N GLY A 141 7.64 -14.74 12.00
CA GLY A 141 6.96 -14.82 13.30
C GLY A 141 7.12 -16.19 13.95
N PRO A 142 6.38 -16.48 15.04
CA PRO A 142 5.28 -15.68 15.60
C PRO A 142 5.75 -14.34 16.20
N PHE A 143 4.93 -13.31 16.06
CA PHE A 143 5.09 -12.02 16.74
C PHE A 143 3.99 -11.85 17.78
N ASN A 144 4.37 -11.46 18.99
CA ASN A 144 3.37 -11.03 19.97
C ASN A 144 2.92 -9.59 19.59
N PRO A 145 1.62 -9.29 19.55
CA PRO A 145 1.16 -7.93 19.28
C PRO A 145 1.79 -6.85 20.17
N SER A 146 2.19 -7.20 21.41
CA SER A 146 2.87 -6.30 22.34
C SER A 146 4.25 -5.85 21.88
N GLU A 147 4.90 -6.56 20.95
CA GLU A 147 6.17 -6.16 20.34
C GLU A 147 5.99 -5.00 19.37
N GLY A 148 4.76 -4.77 18.88
CA GLY A 148 4.43 -3.61 18.06
C GLY A 148 4.34 -2.31 18.87
N LYS A 149 4.58 -1.16 18.19
CA LYS A 149 4.34 0.16 18.77
C LYS A 149 2.84 0.40 18.97
N ASN A 150 2.43 0.76 20.18
CA ASN A 150 1.04 1.17 20.42
C ASN A 150 0.81 2.58 19.83
N VAL A 151 -0.12 2.69 18.88
CA VAL A 151 -0.51 3.96 18.24
C VAL A 151 -2.03 4.06 18.25
N GLY A 152 -2.58 4.56 19.36
CA GLY A 152 -4.04 4.64 19.57
C GLY A 152 -4.78 5.41 18.47
N LYS A 153 -4.18 6.47 17.90
CA LYS A 153 -4.77 7.23 16.79
C LYS A 153 -4.92 6.42 15.49
N LEU A 154 -4.14 5.34 15.32
CA LEU A 154 -4.23 4.41 14.18
C LEU A 154 -5.05 3.15 14.54
N GLY A 155 -5.61 3.11 15.75
CA GLY A 155 -6.51 2.03 16.17
C GLY A 155 -5.82 0.74 16.57
N GLY A 156 -4.51 0.72 16.84
CA GLY A 156 -3.85 -0.53 17.17
C GLY A 156 -2.35 -0.43 17.45
N ARG A 157 -1.69 -1.56 17.28
CA ARG A 157 -0.25 -1.72 17.40
C ARG A 157 0.37 -1.90 16.03
N LEU A 158 1.55 -1.30 15.81
CA LEU A 158 2.24 -1.31 14.53
C LEU A 158 3.45 -2.21 14.57
N LEU A 159 3.58 -3.03 13.53
CA LEU A 159 4.85 -3.58 13.08
C LEU A 159 5.19 -2.94 11.74
N LYS A 160 6.48 -2.77 11.47
CA LYS A 160 7.00 -2.26 10.21
C LYS A 160 7.69 -3.38 9.46
N ILE A 161 7.40 -3.54 8.18
CA ILE A 161 8.15 -4.40 7.26
C ILE A 161 8.84 -3.54 6.21
N ILE A 162 10.10 -3.89 5.93
CA ILE A 162 10.93 -3.25 4.92
C ILE A 162 11.33 -4.32 3.92
N ALA A 163 11.05 -4.10 2.64
CA ALA A 163 11.69 -4.79 1.53
C ALA A 163 12.80 -3.89 0.99
N GLN A 164 14.03 -4.39 0.92
CA GLN A 164 15.19 -3.64 0.48
C GLN A 164 16.01 -4.45 -0.52
N GLY A 165 16.23 -3.91 -1.70
CA GLY A 165 17.19 -4.41 -2.66
C GLY A 165 18.62 -4.19 -2.14
N ILE A 166 19.36 -5.28 -1.95
CA ILE A 166 20.73 -5.23 -1.41
C ILE A 166 21.76 -5.19 -2.53
N SER A 167 21.56 -6.01 -3.55
CA SER A 167 22.49 -6.14 -4.70
C SER A 167 21.70 -6.65 -5.90
N GLY A 168 22.36 -6.64 -7.07
CA GLY A 168 21.74 -7.05 -8.33
C GLY A 168 20.85 -5.97 -8.91
N ASP A 169 20.22 -6.28 -10.04
CA ASP A 169 19.45 -5.33 -10.83
C ASP A 169 18.08 -5.87 -11.28
N ASP A 170 17.75 -7.10 -10.92
CA ASP A 170 16.44 -7.68 -11.20
C ASP A 170 15.35 -7.09 -10.32
N GLY A 171 14.12 -7.13 -10.79
CA GLY A 171 12.95 -6.68 -10.05
C GLY A 171 12.21 -7.83 -9.40
N ASN A 172 12.09 -7.80 -8.09
CA ASN A 172 11.34 -8.75 -7.28
C ASN A 172 9.92 -8.26 -7.05
N ILE A 173 8.94 -9.08 -7.36
CA ILE A 173 7.53 -8.81 -7.07
C ILE A 173 7.05 -9.65 -5.89
N TYR A 174 6.19 -9.09 -5.04
CA TYR A 174 5.72 -9.79 -3.84
C TYR A 174 4.37 -9.26 -3.36
N LYS A 175 3.80 -9.95 -2.36
CA LYS A 175 2.61 -9.53 -1.60
C LYS A 175 2.81 -9.80 -0.13
N TYR A 176 2.16 -9.02 0.71
CA TYR A 176 2.10 -9.29 2.15
C TYR A 176 0.75 -9.85 2.56
N PHE A 177 0.75 -10.59 3.67
CA PHE A 177 -0.45 -11.00 4.37
C PHE A 177 -0.21 -11.02 5.89
N LEU A 178 -1.08 -10.36 6.66
CA LEU A 178 -1.09 -10.42 8.12
C LEU A 178 -2.00 -11.58 8.55
N SER A 179 -1.41 -12.64 9.12
CA SER A 179 -2.11 -13.87 9.43
C SER A 179 -2.10 -14.21 10.91
N THR A 180 -3.13 -14.91 11.37
CA THR A 180 -3.15 -15.60 12.68
C THR A 180 -2.58 -17.01 12.60
N SER A 181 -2.25 -17.52 11.41
CA SER A 181 -1.70 -18.85 11.16
C SER A 181 -0.31 -18.77 10.51
N PRO A 182 0.63 -19.65 10.90
CA PRO A 182 1.95 -19.71 10.26
C PRO A 182 1.93 -20.38 8.87
N VAL A 183 0.90 -21.17 8.56
CA VAL A 183 0.86 -22.01 7.36
C VAL A 183 -0.20 -21.57 6.35
N GLU A 184 -1.23 -20.85 6.79
CA GLU A 184 -2.37 -20.42 5.99
C GLU A 184 -2.57 -18.90 6.07
N ASN A 185 -3.25 -18.33 5.08
CA ASN A 185 -3.66 -16.93 5.10
C ASN A 185 -4.99 -16.76 5.86
N ILE A 186 -4.92 -16.82 7.19
CA ILE A 186 -6.07 -16.56 8.06
C ILE A 186 -5.96 -15.12 8.56
N ALA A 187 -6.85 -14.28 8.08
CA ALA A 187 -6.82 -12.84 8.33
C ALA A 187 -6.93 -12.48 9.82
N VAL A 188 -6.20 -11.44 10.23
CA VAL A 188 -6.40 -10.77 11.52
C VAL A 188 -7.59 -9.83 11.36
N GLU A 189 -8.71 -10.12 12.02
CA GLU A 189 -9.92 -9.30 11.95
C GLU A 189 -9.65 -7.85 12.43
N GLY A 190 -9.99 -6.87 11.59
CA GLY A 190 -9.71 -5.45 11.87
C GLY A 190 -8.26 -5.03 11.62
N GLY A 191 -7.41 -5.93 11.15
CA GLY A 191 -6.06 -5.59 10.71
C GLY A 191 -6.08 -4.78 9.41
N ASN A 192 -5.07 -3.91 9.23
CA ASN A 192 -4.89 -3.13 8.01
C ASN A 192 -3.41 -2.92 7.71
N TRP A 193 -3.11 -2.51 6.50
CA TRP A 193 -1.78 -2.11 6.07
C TRP A 193 -1.79 -0.67 5.60
N PHE A 194 -0.64 0.01 5.72
CA PHE A 194 -0.44 1.29 5.07
C PHE A 194 1.03 1.52 4.73
N THR A 195 1.25 2.42 3.76
CA THR A 195 2.56 2.93 3.39
C THR A 195 2.48 4.44 3.14
N TYR A 196 3.61 5.13 3.12
CA TYR A 196 3.69 6.55 2.74
C TYR A 196 4.25 6.76 1.32
N LYS A 197 4.85 5.71 0.76
CA LYS A 197 5.30 5.63 -0.64
C LYS A 197 4.84 4.29 -1.18
N TYR A 198 4.06 4.33 -2.25
CA TYR A 198 3.52 3.12 -2.85
C TYR A 198 4.29 2.81 -4.13
N HIS A 199 4.94 1.65 -4.17
CA HIS A 199 5.65 1.14 -5.31
C HIS A 199 5.02 -0.19 -5.75
N PHE A 200 4.54 -0.26 -6.99
CA PHE A 200 3.82 -1.43 -7.46
C PHE A 200 3.95 -1.62 -8.97
N ARG A 201 3.73 -2.87 -9.40
CA ARG A 201 3.67 -3.27 -10.80
C ARG A 201 2.25 -3.26 -11.31
N PHE A 202 2.05 -2.67 -12.48
CA PHE A 202 0.80 -2.78 -13.22
C PHE A 202 0.58 -4.17 -13.80
N SER A 203 -0.68 -4.56 -13.93
CA SER A 203 -1.05 -5.69 -14.77
C SER A 203 -0.82 -5.37 -16.25
N ASP A 204 -0.45 -6.38 -17.03
CA ASP A 204 -0.44 -6.28 -18.49
C ASP A 204 -1.87 -6.26 -19.10
N ASP A 205 -2.90 -6.54 -18.30
CA ASP A 205 -4.29 -6.33 -18.73
C ASP A 205 -4.64 -4.85 -18.74
N GLN A 206 -4.67 -4.26 -19.95
CA GLN A 206 -4.99 -2.84 -20.16
C GLN A 206 -6.41 -2.45 -19.69
N LYS A 207 -7.29 -3.40 -19.40
CA LYS A 207 -8.63 -3.13 -18.87
C LYS A 207 -8.64 -3.01 -17.35
N GLN A 208 -7.58 -3.46 -16.69
CA GLN A 208 -7.45 -3.37 -15.24
C GLN A 208 -7.19 -1.91 -14.84
N VAL A 209 -7.99 -1.41 -13.92
CA VAL A 209 -7.79 -0.09 -13.30
C VAL A 209 -7.22 -0.31 -11.92
N CYS A 210 -6.00 0.14 -11.68
CA CYS A 210 -5.38 0.10 -10.37
C CYS A 210 -5.84 1.29 -9.53
N GLN A 211 -6.03 1.08 -8.22
CA GLN A 211 -6.53 2.09 -7.28
C GLN A 211 -5.69 2.11 -6.02
N ILE A 212 -5.38 3.30 -5.53
CA ILE A 212 -4.72 3.49 -4.24
C ILE A 212 -5.46 4.54 -3.41
N TYR A 213 -5.34 4.46 -2.09
CA TYR A 213 -6.23 5.13 -1.17
C TYR A 213 -5.48 6.00 -0.13
N PRO A 214 -5.00 7.21 -0.50
CA PRO A 214 -4.42 8.13 0.46
C PRO A 214 -5.49 8.67 1.41
N PHE A 215 -5.16 8.75 2.70
CA PHE A 215 -6.04 9.31 3.73
C PHE A 215 -5.68 10.77 4.00
N VAL A 216 -6.70 11.61 3.98
CA VAL A 216 -6.61 13.06 4.23
C VAL A 216 -7.06 13.36 5.66
N ASP A 217 -6.17 13.92 6.48
CA ASP A 217 -6.49 14.31 7.84
C ASP A 217 -7.26 15.66 7.93
N ASP A 218 -7.63 16.05 9.13
CA ASP A 218 -8.37 17.30 9.41
C ASP A 218 -7.55 18.59 9.15
N LYS A 219 -6.21 18.49 9.12
CA LYS A 219 -5.28 19.62 8.94
C LYS A 219 -4.90 19.86 7.49
N THR A 220 -5.18 18.92 6.62
CA THR A 220 -4.84 19.01 5.21
C THR A 220 -5.78 19.97 4.50
N ILE A 221 -5.23 20.95 3.78
CA ILE A 221 -5.95 21.93 2.96
C ILE A 221 -5.62 21.83 1.46
N SER A 222 -4.50 21.21 1.12
CA SER A 222 -4.14 20.81 -0.24
C SER A 222 -3.30 19.55 -0.22
N ILE A 223 -3.34 18.79 -1.30
CA ILE A 223 -2.48 17.65 -1.52
C ILE A 223 -1.69 17.84 -2.81
N GLN A 224 -0.45 17.37 -2.80
CA GLN A 224 0.38 17.20 -3.96
C GLN A 224 0.50 15.71 -4.26
N VAL A 225 -0.06 15.26 -5.39
CA VAL A 225 0.10 13.91 -5.91
C VAL A 225 1.31 13.88 -6.80
N SER A 226 2.27 13.03 -6.50
CA SER A 226 3.49 12.82 -7.27
C SER A 226 3.56 11.38 -7.73
N ASN A 227 3.95 11.15 -8.98
CA ASN A 227 4.23 9.83 -9.53
C ASN A 227 5.56 9.83 -10.28
N PHE A 228 6.21 8.67 -10.32
CA PHE A 228 7.52 8.46 -10.93
C PHE A 228 7.46 7.27 -11.87
N ASP A 229 8.05 7.43 -13.03
CA ASP A 229 8.33 6.37 -14.01
C ASP A 229 7.10 5.58 -14.47
N TRP A 230 5.99 6.25 -14.79
CA TRP A 230 4.84 5.58 -15.38
C TRP A 230 4.82 5.60 -16.93
N ASP A 231 5.89 5.98 -17.58
CA ASP A 231 6.13 5.88 -19.03
C ASP A 231 5.05 6.51 -19.92
N ASN A 232 4.31 7.49 -19.41
CA ASN A 232 3.13 8.05 -20.10
C ASN A 232 2.10 6.97 -20.49
N ASP A 233 2.04 5.83 -19.79
CA ASP A 233 1.21 4.67 -20.11
C ASP A 233 -0.27 4.86 -19.74
N GLY A 234 -0.82 6.04 -19.99
CA GLY A 234 -2.26 6.28 -19.83
C GLY A 234 -2.62 7.53 -19.03
N ILE A 235 -3.60 7.44 -18.14
CA ILE A 235 -4.13 8.57 -17.36
C ILE A 235 -4.27 8.24 -15.89
N ILE A 236 -4.04 9.25 -15.04
CA ILE A 236 -4.30 9.21 -13.60
C ILE A 236 -5.52 10.08 -13.30
N ARG A 237 -6.48 9.54 -12.55
CA ARG A 237 -7.70 10.25 -12.10
C ARG A 237 -7.79 10.26 -10.59
N ILE A 238 -8.34 11.35 -10.05
CA ILE A 238 -8.58 11.51 -8.61
C ILE A 238 -10.06 11.58 -8.36
N PHE A 239 -10.55 10.73 -7.46
CA PHE A 239 -11.91 10.69 -6.96
C PHE A 239 -11.96 10.97 -5.47
N SER A 240 -13.00 11.66 -5.04
CA SER A 240 -13.34 11.88 -3.64
C SER A 240 -14.82 12.19 -3.52
N VAL A 241 -15.29 12.49 -2.34
CA VAL A 241 -16.66 13.02 -2.14
C VAL A 241 -16.92 14.34 -2.90
N ALA A 242 -15.86 15.07 -3.28
CA ALA A 242 -15.93 16.37 -3.96
C ALA A 242 -15.26 16.39 -5.35
N LYS A 243 -14.52 15.36 -5.72
CA LYS A 243 -13.80 15.25 -7.01
C LYS A 243 -14.34 14.05 -7.80
N ASN A 244 -14.65 14.28 -9.08
CA ASN A 244 -15.19 13.26 -9.98
C ASN A 244 -14.23 13.01 -11.14
N GLY A 245 -13.14 12.30 -10.88
CA GLY A 245 -12.19 11.91 -11.90
C GLY A 245 -11.35 13.07 -12.45
N ILE A 246 -10.89 13.97 -11.59
CA ILE A 246 -10.00 15.05 -11.98
C ILE A 246 -8.65 14.45 -12.43
N LEU A 247 -8.19 14.82 -13.62
CA LEU A 247 -6.93 14.31 -14.16
C LEU A 247 -5.74 14.79 -13.33
N CYS A 248 -4.77 13.91 -13.13
CA CYS A 248 -3.44 14.22 -12.61
C CYS A 248 -2.41 14.25 -13.75
N ASN A 249 -1.24 14.83 -13.50
CA ASN A 249 -0.12 14.72 -14.42
C ASN A 249 0.44 13.29 -14.39
N VAL A 250 0.97 12.85 -15.52
CA VAL A 250 1.52 11.51 -15.73
C VAL A 250 3.01 11.65 -15.99
N SER A 251 3.83 10.83 -15.32
CA SER A 251 5.28 10.81 -15.48
C SER A 251 5.68 10.07 -16.76
N GLY A 252 6.83 10.50 -17.31
CA GLY A 252 7.57 9.76 -18.31
C GLY A 252 8.55 8.79 -17.69
N GLU A 253 9.49 8.28 -18.49
CA GLU A 253 10.60 7.43 -18.08
C GLU A 253 11.57 8.22 -17.18
N ASP A 254 11.95 7.65 -16.04
CA ASP A 254 12.90 8.20 -15.03
C ASP A 254 12.57 9.65 -14.60
N ASP A 255 11.30 10.04 -14.59
CA ASP A 255 10.86 11.40 -14.28
C ASP A 255 9.83 11.46 -13.16
N TRP A 256 9.96 12.45 -12.29
CA TRP A 256 8.99 12.79 -11.25
C TRP A 256 8.07 13.89 -11.72
N VAL A 257 6.78 13.62 -11.79
CA VAL A 257 5.75 14.60 -12.09
C VAL A 257 4.83 14.78 -10.89
N LYS A 258 4.37 16.02 -10.68
CA LYS A 258 3.49 16.37 -9.56
C LYS A 258 2.36 17.28 -9.99
N ARG A 259 1.24 17.19 -9.27
CA ARG A 259 0.10 18.10 -9.38
C ARG A 259 -0.53 18.35 -8.02
N GLU A 260 -0.91 19.61 -7.77
CA GLU A 260 -1.58 20.03 -6.55
C GLU A 260 -3.10 20.08 -6.72
N PHE A 261 -3.81 19.74 -5.65
CA PHE A 261 -5.26 19.77 -5.58
C PHE A 261 -5.70 20.36 -4.24
N PRO A 262 -6.64 21.34 -4.23
CA PRO A 262 -7.21 21.82 -2.99
C PRO A 262 -8.07 20.72 -2.33
N ILE A 263 -8.11 20.74 -1.00
CA ILE A 263 -8.96 19.88 -0.18
C ILE A 263 -10.07 20.72 0.41
N VAL A 264 -11.30 20.31 0.20
CA VAL A 264 -12.48 20.93 0.81
C VAL A 264 -12.83 20.27 2.15
N SER A 265 -13.67 20.91 2.94
CA SER A 265 -14.02 20.44 4.29
C SER A 265 -14.59 19.02 4.31
N GLU A 266 -15.36 18.66 3.28
CA GLU A 266 -16.02 17.36 3.17
C GLU A 266 -15.06 16.20 2.86
N GLU A 267 -13.86 16.50 2.37
CA GLU A 267 -12.82 15.52 2.06
C GLU A 267 -11.91 15.25 3.26
N LYS A 268 -12.02 16.04 4.33
CA LYS A 268 -11.20 15.87 5.53
C LYS A 268 -11.63 14.64 6.34
N ASN A 269 -10.66 14.01 7.00
CA ASN A 269 -10.85 12.74 7.73
C ASN A 269 -11.46 11.64 6.86
N SER A 270 -11.11 11.62 5.58
CA SER A 270 -11.62 10.65 4.62
C SER A 270 -10.53 10.19 3.64
N THR A 271 -10.85 9.14 2.93
CA THR A 271 -9.98 8.58 1.89
C THR A 271 -10.26 9.27 0.56
N ILE A 272 -9.20 9.51 -0.20
CA ILE A 272 -9.25 9.85 -1.63
C ILE A 272 -8.88 8.59 -2.41
N GLU A 273 -9.43 8.43 -3.61
CA GLU A 273 -9.06 7.37 -4.53
C GLU A 273 -8.25 7.96 -5.69
N ILE A 274 -7.11 7.34 -5.98
CA ILE A 274 -6.30 7.64 -7.17
C ILE A 274 -6.37 6.42 -8.07
N GLN A 275 -6.90 6.60 -9.27
CA GLN A 275 -7.03 5.56 -10.29
C GLN A 275 -5.95 5.72 -11.36
N PHE A 276 -5.34 4.59 -11.73
CA PHE A 276 -4.40 4.46 -12.83
C PHE A 276 -5.05 3.64 -13.93
N ILE A 277 -5.19 4.21 -15.11
CA ILE A 277 -5.84 3.61 -16.27
C ILE A 277 -4.83 3.56 -17.41
N LYS A 278 -4.41 2.36 -17.78
CA LYS A 278 -3.41 2.14 -18.84
C LYS A 278 -3.90 2.57 -20.21
N ASN A 279 -2.94 2.88 -21.08
CA ASN A 279 -3.19 3.16 -22.48
C ASN A 279 -3.81 1.93 -23.17
N GLN A 280 -4.90 2.14 -23.91
CA GLN A 280 -5.62 1.05 -24.57
C GLN A 280 -5.01 0.65 -25.93
N THR A 281 -4.11 1.46 -26.47
CA THR A 281 -3.53 1.27 -27.81
C THR A 281 -2.05 0.88 -27.79
N LEU A 282 -1.35 1.21 -26.69
CA LEU A 282 0.06 0.87 -26.49
C LEU A 282 0.19 0.05 -25.22
N LEU A 283 0.76 -1.15 -25.30
CA LEU A 283 1.05 -1.97 -24.14
C LEU A 283 2.49 -1.75 -23.70
N VAL A 284 2.66 -1.10 -22.56
CA VAL A 284 3.92 -1.08 -21.81
C VAL A 284 3.91 -2.27 -20.86
N ARG A 285 4.84 -3.21 -21.06
CA ARG A 285 4.96 -4.42 -20.22
C ARG A 285 5.84 -4.13 -19.02
N ASN A 286 5.60 -4.88 -17.95
CA ASN A 286 6.36 -4.78 -16.70
C ASN A 286 6.47 -3.33 -16.19
N ASN A 287 5.46 -2.52 -16.47
CA ASN A 287 5.44 -1.12 -16.06
C ASN A 287 5.26 -1.02 -14.54
N ASN A 288 6.11 -0.22 -13.92
CA ASN A 288 6.12 0.03 -12.48
C ASN A 288 5.87 1.51 -12.22
N VAL A 289 5.40 1.84 -11.03
CA VAL A 289 5.24 3.23 -10.63
C VAL A 289 5.51 3.41 -9.16
N VAL A 290 6.12 4.55 -8.82
CA VAL A 290 6.20 5.02 -7.44
C VAL A 290 5.25 6.21 -7.24
N VAL A 291 4.45 6.18 -6.19
CA VAL A 291 3.48 7.24 -5.89
C VAL A 291 3.65 7.75 -4.47
N ILE A 292 3.63 9.09 -4.36
CA ILE A 292 3.69 9.79 -3.08
C ILE A 292 2.61 10.87 -3.08
N VAL A 293 1.87 10.98 -1.98
CA VAL A 293 0.95 12.11 -1.75
C VAL A 293 1.43 12.89 -0.53
N ARG A 294 1.60 14.20 -0.69
CA ARG A 294 2.01 15.09 0.41
C ARG A 294 0.96 16.17 0.64
N ASN A 295 0.84 16.60 1.89
CA ASN A 295 0.03 17.78 2.22
C ASN A 295 0.79 19.08 1.93
N GLN A 296 0.16 20.24 2.19
CA GLN A 296 0.72 21.59 2.01
C GLN A 296 2.02 21.87 2.78
N TYR A 297 2.35 21.03 3.78
CA TYR A 297 3.59 21.13 4.56
C TYR A 297 4.68 20.19 4.05
N GLY A 298 4.46 19.49 2.94
CA GLY A 298 5.39 18.48 2.42
C GLY A 298 5.39 17.16 3.18
N VAL A 299 4.44 16.96 4.11
CA VAL A 299 4.32 15.75 4.90
C VAL A 299 3.57 14.69 4.10
N SER A 300 4.14 13.50 3.98
CA SER A 300 3.52 12.40 3.26
C SER A 300 2.27 11.87 3.97
N LEU A 301 1.22 11.63 3.20
CA LEU A 301 -0.03 11.06 3.66
C LEU A 301 0.01 9.52 3.51
N PRO A 302 -0.59 8.78 4.45
CA PRO A 302 -0.60 7.32 4.37
C PRO A 302 -1.60 6.84 3.31
N PHE A 303 -1.18 5.86 2.51
CA PHE A 303 -2.05 5.05 1.68
C PHE A 303 -2.50 3.84 2.49
N TYR A 304 -3.79 3.72 2.76
CA TYR A 304 -4.34 2.54 3.41
C TYR A 304 -4.79 1.52 2.38
N VAL A 305 -4.34 0.29 2.55
CA VAL A 305 -4.70 -0.85 1.68
C VAL A 305 -6.20 -1.16 1.76
N VAL A 306 -6.76 -1.07 2.97
CA VAL A 306 -8.22 -1.02 3.15
C VAL A 306 -8.60 0.43 3.44
N PRO A 307 -9.33 1.11 2.54
CA PRO A 307 -9.61 2.53 2.67
C PRO A 307 -10.42 2.84 3.93
N ILE A 308 -9.95 3.82 4.70
CA ILE A 308 -10.63 4.30 5.92
C ILE A 308 -11.93 5.01 5.53
N GLY A 309 -13.05 4.54 6.07
CA GLY A 309 -14.38 5.04 5.70
C GLY A 309 -14.94 4.46 4.40
N GLY A 310 -14.23 3.49 3.79
CA GLY A 310 -14.60 2.86 2.52
C GLY A 310 -14.13 3.63 1.29
N VAL A 311 -14.43 3.08 0.11
CA VAL A 311 -14.13 3.73 -1.18
C VAL A 311 -14.97 5.00 -1.31
N PRO A 312 -14.36 6.15 -1.64
CA PRO A 312 -15.10 7.41 -1.69
C PRO A 312 -16.13 7.43 -2.83
N VAL A 313 -17.31 7.97 -2.54
CA VAL A 313 -18.38 8.16 -3.52
C VAL A 313 -18.58 9.64 -3.75
N TYR A 314 -18.44 10.08 -5.00
CA TYR A 314 -18.66 11.47 -5.38
C TYR A 314 -20.11 11.89 -5.10
N SER A 315 -20.28 13.03 -4.41
CA SER A 315 -21.57 13.63 -4.10
C SER A 315 -21.70 15.00 -4.75
N PRO A 316 -22.40 15.13 -5.89
CA PRO A 316 -22.55 16.42 -6.56
C PRO A 316 -23.31 17.42 -5.69
N LYS A 317 -22.77 18.63 -5.52
CA LYS A 317 -23.49 19.75 -4.88
C LYS A 317 -24.50 20.31 -5.87
N ILE A 318 -25.78 19.99 -5.70
CA ILE A 318 -26.87 20.62 -6.44
C ILE A 318 -27.06 22.03 -5.85
N ARG A 319 -26.63 23.06 -6.55
CA ARG A 319 -27.02 24.43 -6.25
C ARG A 319 -28.39 24.63 -6.91
N MET A 320 -29.45 24.65 -6.12
CA MET A 320 -30.71 25.20 -6.59
C MET A 320 -30.49 26.71 -6.80
N LYS A 321 -30.74 27.18 -8.03
CA LYS A 321 -30.75 28.61 -8.37
C LYS A 321 -32.06 29.21 -7.94
#